data_6e931fd672b9bfdb61c9d66431c057c9
#
_entry.id   6e931fd672b9bfdb61c9d66431c057c9
#
_cell.length_a   1.000
_cell.length_b   1.000
_cell.length_c   1.000
_cell.angle_alpha   90.00
_cell.angle_beta   90.00
_cell.angle_gamma   90.00
#
_symmetry.space_group_name_H-M   'P 1'
#
loop_
_entity.id
_entity.type
_entity.pdbx_description
1 polymer ?
#
loop_
_entity_poly.entity_id
_entity_poly.type
_entity_poly.pdbx_seq_one_letter_code
_entity_poly.pdbx_strand_id
1 'polypeptide(L)'
;MIVGRNSNNLDSNDIARAALESLAENTSDGVTAPLFWGVLLGFPGVLIYKFVNTADSMIGYKNKRYRDFGWASARLDDLVNYIPARLTSFMYAMISRNTLKVLRITFRDASQHRSPNAGWPETSVAASIGVKLSGPRIYEGVKTNDPWLNNDGRDPTGSDLFSGLKLFDRFLWAITFLLLLCSIISFL
;
A
#
# COMPACT_ATOMS: atom_id res chain seq x y z
N MET A 1 2.87 -15.73 -6.72
CA MET A 1 1.74 -15.09 -7.41
C MET A 1 1.70 -13.66 -6.90
N ILE A 2 1.96 -12.66 -7.74
CA ILE A 2 2.05 -11.24 -7.34
C ILE A 2 0.66 -10.63 -7.07
N VAL A 3 -0.38 -11.24 -7.62
CA VAL A 3 -1.77 -10.76 -7.51
C VAL A 3 -2.61 -11.86 -6.88
N GLY A 4 -3.28 -11.58 -5.77
CA GLY A 4 -4.14 -12.51 -5.04
C GLY A 4 -5.47 -12.85 -5.75
N ARG A 5 -5.54 -12.68 -7.08
CA ARG A 5 -6.74 -12.92 -7.90
C ARG A 5 -6.47 -13.98 -8.97
N ASN A 6 -7.52 -14.68 -9.38
CA ASN A 6 -7.46 -15.57 -10.54
C ASN A 6 -7.30 -14.71 -11.80
N SER A 7 -6.10 -14.67 -12.36
CA SER A 7 -5.72 -13.82 -13.49
C SER A 7 -6.26 -14.28 -14.84
N ASN A 8 -6.83 -15.48 -14.94
CA ASN A 8 -7.22 -16.08 -16.20
C ASN A 8 -8.38 -15.37 -16.93
N ASN A 9 -9.14 -14.53 -16.20
CA ASN A 9 -10.30 -13.81 -16.73
C ASN A 9 -10.16 -12.27 -16.61
N LEU A 10 -8.96 -11.77 -16.31
CA LEU A 10 -8.69 -10.33 -16.19
C LEU A 10 -8.18 -9.81 -17.53
N ASP A 11 -8.62 -8.61 -17.91
CA ASP A 11 -8.01 -7.90 -19.02
C ASP A 11 -6.64 -7.32 -18.63
N SER A 12 -5.89 -6.79 -19.60
CA SER A 12 -4.55 -6.25 -19.37
C SER A 12 -4.56 -5.04 -18.42
N ASN A 13 -5.65 -4.25 -18.40
CA ASN A 13 -5.78 -3.08 -17.55
C ASN A 13 -6.07 -3.49 -16.09
N ASP A 14 -6.89 -4.53 -15.89
CA ASP A 14 -7.16 -5.10 -14.57
C ASP A 14 -5.91 -5.73 -13.95
N ILE A 15 -5.09 -6.40 -14.76
CA ILE A 15 -3.80 -6.94 -14.33
C ILE A 15 -2.86 -5.80 -13.91
N ALA A 16 -2.74 -4.75 -14.73
CA ALA A 16 -1.92 -3.58 -14.44
C ALA A 16 -2.39 -2.88 -13.15
N ARG A 17 -3.72 -2.73 -12.98
CA ARG A 17 -4.34 -2.17 -11.77
C ARG A 17 -3.95 -2.97 -10.53
N ALA A 18 -4.19 -4.27 -10.55
CA ALA A 18 -3.90 -5.14 -9.41
C ALA A 18 -2.40 -5.18 -9.06
N ALA A 19 -1.52 -5.11 -10.05
CA ALA A 19 -0.07 -5.07 -9.82
C ALA A 19 0.38 -3.73 -9.19
N LEU A 20 -0.22 -2.60 -9.60
CA LEU A 20 0.06 -1.29 -9.01
C LEU A 20 -0.48 -1.18 -7.57
N GLU A 21 -1.68 -1.72 -7.30
CA GLU A 21 -2.24 -1.85 -5.95
C GLU A 21 -1.28 -2.65 -5.05
N SER A 22 -0.88 -3.85 -5.50
CA SER A 22 0.09 -4.68 -4.77
C SER A 22 1.44 -3.98 -4.55
N LEU A 23 1.95 -3.23 -5.53
CA LEU A 23 3.19 -2.47 -5.38
C LEU A 23 3.05 -1.41 -4.28
N ALA A 24 1.95 -0.66 -4.28
CA ALA A 24 1.70 0.40 -3.30
C ALA A 24 1.55 -0.17 -1.89
N GLU A 25 0.73 -1.21 -1.72
CA GLU A 25 0.51 -1.89 -0.45
C GLU A 25 1.81 -2.52 0.09
N ASN A 26 2.54 -3.27 -0.75
CA ASN A 26 3.80 -3.88 -0.33
C ASN A 26 4.91 -2.86 -0.04
N THR A 27 4.87 -1.66 -0.60
CA THR A 27 5.78 -0.59 -0.20
C THR A 27 5.53 -0.16 1.24
N SER A 28 4.26 -0.06 1.64
CA SER A 28 3.91 0.21 3.04
C SER A 28 4.33 -0.95 3.95
N ASP A 29 3.85 -2.15 3.66
CA ASP A 29 3.94 -3.30 4.57
C ASP A 29 5.28 -4.01 4.53
N GLY A 30 5.98 -3.94 3.39
CA GLY A 30 7.28 -4.59 3.19
C GLY A 30 8.48 -3.68 3.41
N VAL A 31 8.32 -2.36 3.33
CA VAL A 31 9.43 -1.41 3.46
C VAL A 31 9.20 -0.44 4.62
N THR A 32 8.17 0.42 4.52
CA THR A 32 7.99 1.51 5.49
C THR A 32 7.68 1.00 6.89
N ALA A 33 6.77 0.05 7.03
CA ALA A 33 6.34 -0.41 8.35
C ALA A 33 7.44 -1.18 9.10
N PRO A 34 8.18 -2.13 8.49
CA PRO A 34 9.34 -2.74 9.16
C PRO A 34 10.38 -1.72 9.58
N LEU A 35 10.70 -0.73 8.72
CA LEU A 35 11.66 0.32 9.05
C LEU A 35 11.16 1.23 10.18
N PHE A 36 9.88 1.62 10.15
CA PHE A 36 9.27 2.43 11.19
C PHE A 36 9.37 1.75 12.56
N TRP A 37 8.96 0.50 12.66
CA TRP A 37 9.02 -0.26 13.91
C TRP A 37 10.46 -0.60 14.31
N GLY A 38 11.35 -0.78 13.32
CA GLY A 38 12.79 -0.97 13.55
C GLY A 38 13.45 0.26 14.17
N VAL A 39 13.11 1.46 13.70
CA VAL A 39 13.63 2.73 14.25
C VAL A 39 13.09 2.95 15.66
N LEU A 40 11.84 2.65 15.94
CA LEU A 40 11.21 2.89 17.24
C LEU A 40 11.62 1.88 18.31
N LEU A 41 11.68 0.59 17.99
CA LEU A 41 11.80 -0.50 18.95
C LEU A 41 13.00 -1.43 18.64
N GLY A 42 13.83 -1.08 17.66
CA GLY A 42 14.96 -1.91 17.24
C GLY A 42 14.51 -3.23 16.60
N PHE A 43 15.40 -4.23 16.63
CA PHE A 43 15.15 -5.55 16.05
C PHE A 43 13.88 -6.23 16.59
N PRO A 44 13.55 -6.19 17.90
CA PRO A 44 12.26 -6.71 18.40
C PRO A 44 11.04 -6.10 17.72
N GLY A 45 11.06 -4.80 17.42
CA GLY A 45 9.96 -4.11 16.73
C GLY A 45 9.73 -4.68 15.32
N VAL A 46 10.81 -4.93 14.58
CA VAL A 46 10.72 -5.57 13.25
C VAL A 46 10.11 -6.96 13.36
N LEU A 47 10.55 -7.77 14.33
CA LEU A 47 10.04 -9.14 14.50
C LEU A 47 8.55 -9.15 14.86
N ILE A 48 8.14 -8.33 15.82
CA ILE A 48 6.73 -8.24 16.24
C ILE A 48 5.87 -7.79 15.06
N TYR A 49 6.29 -6.73 14.36
CA TYR A 49 5.57 -6.26 13.19
C TYR A 49 5.42 -7.36 12.13
N LYS A 50 6.52 -8.02 11.74
CA LYS A 50 6.49 -9.09 10.73
C LYS A 50 5.65 -10.28 11.17
N PHE A 51 5.64 -10.62 12.46
CA PHE A 51 4.76 -11.66 12.99
C PHE A 51 3.28 -11.28 12.82
N VAL A 52 2.88 -10.06 13.20
CA VAL A 52 1.49 -9.58 13.07
C VAL A 52 1.06 -9.54 11.59
N ASN A 53 1.87 -8.95 10.73
CA ASN A 53 1.60 -8.82 9.29
C ASN A 53 1.51 -10.19 8.59
N THR A 54 2.38 -11.15 8.97
CA THR A 54 2.33 -12.51 8.45
C THR A 54 1.10 -13.26 8.97
N ALA A 55 0.75 -13.10 10.26
CA ALA A 55 -0.44 -13.70 10.83
C ALA A 55 -1.71 -13.23 10.12
N ASP A 56 -1.85 -11.92 9.85
CA ASP A 56 -2.97 -11.40 9.07
C ASP A 56 -3.02 -12.01 7.66
N SER A 57 -1.90 -12.04 6.97
CA SER A 57 -1.81 -12.63 5.62
C SER A 57 -2.18 -14.12 5.56
N MET A 58 -1.93 -14.88 6.63
CA MET A 58 -2.18 -16.32 6.69
C MET A 58 -3.55 -16.68 7.24
N ILE A 59 -4.05 -15.96 8.24
CA ILE A 59 -5.27 -16.31 8.98
C ILE A 59 -6.31 -15.19 9.03
N GLY A 60 -6.00 -13.98 8.57
CA GLY A 60 -6.93 -12.83 8.53
C GLY A 60 -8.12 -13.02 7.57
N TYR A 61 -8.10 -14.08 6.76
CA TYR A 61 -9.22 -14.42 5.88
C TYR A 61 -10.46 -14.83 6.68
N LYS A 62 -11.61 -14.23 6.33
CA LYS A 62 -12.93 -14.49 6.94
C LYS A 62 -13.51 -15.85 6.52
N ASN A 63 -12.77 -16.94 6.73
CA ASN A 63 -13.33 -18.28 6.57
C ASN A 63 -13.91 -18.79 7.91
N LYS A 64 -14.84 -19.77 7.86
CA LYS A 64 -15.52 -20.29 9.05
C LYS A 64 -14.56 -20.86 10.12
N ARG A 65 -13.36 -21.29 9.71
CA ARG A 65 -12.37 -21.92 10.61
C ARG A 65 -11.58 -20.92 11.45
N TYR A 66 -11.32 -19.71 10.90
CA TYR A 66 -10.44 -18.70 11.51
C TYR A 66 -11.15 -17.39 11.85
N ARG A 67 -12.50 -17.42 11.93
CA ARG A 67 -13.32 -16.21 12.05
C ARG A 67 -12.90 -15.32 13.21
N ASP A 68 -12.64 -15.89 14.39
CA ASP A 68 -12.34 -15.11 15.60
C ASP A 68 -10.85 -14.77 15.68
N PHE A 69 -9.95 -15.71 15.40
CA PHE A 69 -8.51 -15.46 15.33
C PHE A 69 -8.14 -14.53 14.17
N GLY A 70 -8.73 -14.74 13.01
CA GLY A 70 -8.53 -13.88 11.85
C GLY A 70 -8.99 -12.43 12.08
N TRP A 71 -10.08 -12.24 12.83
CA TRP A 71 -10.48 -10.90 13.21
C TRP A 71 -9.44 -10.19 14.10
N ALA A 72 -8.88 -10.87 15.07
CA ALA A 72 -7.89 -10.28 15.96
C ALA A 72 -6.58 -9.91 15.22
N SER A 73 -6.08 -10.82 14.34
CA SER A 73 -4.88 -10.54 13.53
C SER A 73 -5.10 -9.38 12.57
N ALA A 74 -6.26 -9.30 11.88
CA ALA A 74 -6.60 -8.19 11.01
C ALA A 74 -6.66 -6.84 11.76
N ARG A 75 -7.22 -6.82 12.99
CA ARG A 75 -7.26 -5.59 13.80
C ARG A 75 -5.90 -5.16 14.30
N LEU A 76 -5.04 -6.11 14.68
CA LEU A 76 -3.66 -5.79 15.07
C LEU A 76 -2.86 -5.28 13.86
N ASP A 77 -3.01 -5.91 12.70
CA ASP A 77 -2.37 -5.44 11.47
C ASP A 77 -2.85 -4.03 11.09
N ASP A 78 -4.17 -3.78 11.15
CA ASP A 78 -4.75 -2.45 10.95
C ASP A 78 -4.11 -1.40 11.88
N LEU A 79 -3.86 -1.74 13.14
CA LEU A 79 -3.29 -0.83 14.14
C LEU A 79 -1.80 -0.56 13.87
N VAL A 80 -1.01 -1.61 13.63
CA VAL A 80 0.45 -1.46 13.44
C VAL A 80 0.80 -0.80 12.10
N ASN A 81 -0.08 -0.88 11.11
CA ASN A 81 0.07 -0.23 9.81
C ASN A 81 -0.52 1.18 9.74
N TYR A 82 -1.24 1.64 10.77
CA TYR A 82 -1.95 2.91 10.73
C TYR A 82 -1.04 4.11 10.42
N ILE A 83 0.07 4.27 11.15
CA ILE A 83 1.04 5.33 10.92
C ILE A 83 1.91 5.04 9.67
N PRO A 84 2.50 3.84 9.51
CA PRO A 84 3.31 3.52 8.34
C PRO A 84 2.63 3.79 6.99
N ALA A 85 1.35 3.43 6.83
CA ALA A 85 0.63 3.66 5.58
C ALA A 85 0.51 5.15 5.22
N ARG A 86 0.31 5.99 6.21
CA ARG A 86 0.25 7.45 6.02
C ARG A 86 1.61 8.05 5.72
N LEU A 87 2.67 7.56 6.38
CA LEU A 87 4.04 7.95 6.07
C LEU A 87 4.43 7.55 4.64
N THR A 88 4.08 6.33 4.21
CA THR A 88 4.30 5.87 2.83
C THR A 88 3.61 6.79 1.83
N SER A 89 2.36 7.10 2.09
CA SER A 89 1.57 7.99 1.25
C SER A 89 2.17 9.40 1.16
N PHE A 90 2.57 9.97 2.31
CA PHE A 90 3.23 11.28 2.36
C PHE A 90 4.55 11.29 1.58
N MET A 91 5.36 10.24 1.72
CA MET A 91 6.61 10.11 0.97
C MET A 91 6.37 10.02 -0.54
N TYR A 92 5.38 9.23 -0.99
CA TYR A 92 5.00 9.19 -2.40
C TYR A 92 4.57 10.56 -2.93
N ALA A 93 3.81 11.32 -2.14
CA ALA A 93 3.43 12.67 -2.51
C ALA A 93 4.65 13.59 -2.64
N MET A 94 5.60 13.53 -1.71
CA MET A 94 6.81 14.38 -1.72
C MET A 94 7.71 14.12 -2.94
N ILE A 95 7.84 12.87 -3.38
CA ILE A 95 8.67 12.52 -4.55
C ILE A 95 7.93 12.64 -5.88
N SER A 96 6.62 12.93 -5.85
CA SER A 96 5.81 13.14 -7.05
C SER A 96 6.11 14.48 -7.71
N ARG A 97 5.68 14.65 -8.97
CA ARG A 97 5.83 15.94 -9.70
C ARG A 97 4.95 17.06 -9.14
N ASN A 98 3.86 16.72 -8.46
CA ASN A 98 2.91 17.70 -7.92
C ASN A 98 2.40 17.23 -6.55
N THR A 99 3.19 17.49 -5.52
CA THR A 99 2.93 17.11 -4.12
C THR A 99 1.55 17.54 -3.65
N LEU A 100 1.17 18.79 -3.87
CA LEU A 100 -0.11 19.30 -3.37
C LEU A 100 -1.31 18.64 -4.03
N LYS A 101 -1.23 18.35 -5.34
CA LYS A 101 -2.28 17.60 -6.04
C LYS A 101 -2.42 16.20 -5.49
N VAL A 102 -1.29 15.50 -5.31
CA VAL A 102 -1.29 14.13 -4.77
C VAL A 102 -1.86 14.10 -3.36
N LEU A 103 -1.42 14.99 -2.47
CA LEU A 103 -1.96 15.08 -1.12
C LEU A 103 -3.47 15.34 -1.11
N ARG A 104 -3.94 16.32 -1.91
CA ARG A 104 -5.37 16.63 -1.99
C ARG A 104 -6.21 15.42 -2.41
N ILE A 105 -5.78 14.69 -3.44
CA ILE A 105 -6.47 13.48 -3.92
C ILE A 105 -6.42 12.38 -2.85
N THR A 106 -5.26 12.19 -2.22
CA THR A 106 -5.09 11.17 -1.17
C THR A 106 -6.02 11.41 0.00
N PHE A 107 -6.09 12.63 0.52
CA PHE A 107 -7.00 12.96 1.63
C PHE A 107 -8.48 12.88 1.24
N ARG A 108 -8.83 13.09 -0.04
CA ARG A 108 -10.19 12.96 -0.55
C ARG A 108 -10.65 11.49 -0.64
N ASP A 109 -9.78 10.60 -1.15
CA ASP A 109 -10.18 9.28 -1.62
C ASP A 109 -9.72 8.13 -0.72
N ALA A 110 -8.57 8.25 -0.03
CA ALA A 110 -7.95 7.13 0.70
C ALA A 110 -8.86 6.50 1.77
N SER A 111 -9.65 7.31 2.46
CA SER A 111 -10.59 6.86 3.50
C SER A 111 -11.81 6.11 2.97
N GLN A 112 -12.04 6.16 1.66
CA GLN A 112 -13.14 5.44 1.00
C GLN A 112 -12.78 3.97 0.77
N HIS A 113 -11.50 3.60 0.87
CA HIS A 113 -11.06 2.23 0.71
C HIS A 113 -11.53 1.36 1.89
N ARG A 114 -11.86 0.08 1.61
CA ARG A 114 -12.31 -0.89 2.64
C ARG A 114 -11.28 -1.17 3.74
N SER A 115 -9.98 -1.13 3.40
CA SER A 115 -8.90 -1.18 4.38
C SER A 115 -8.58 0.23 4.88
N PRO A 116 -8.44 0.45 6.19
CA PRO A 116 -8.09 1.76 6.74
C PRO A 116 -6.67 2.19 6.40
N ASN A 117 -5.84 1.28 5.89
CA ASN A 117 -4.43 1.49 5.59
C ASN A 117 -4.11 1.45 4.10
N ALA A 118 -4.49 0.41 3.36
CA ALA A 118 -4.12 0.20 1.95
C ALA A 118 -4.54 1.37 1.03
N GLY A 119 -5.70 1.97 1.30
CA GLY A 119 -6.17 3.12 0.52
C GLY A 119 -5.22 4.31 0.48
N TRP A 120 -4.37 4.51 1.49
CA TRP A 120 -3.43 5.63 1.55
C TRP A 120 -2.30 5.50 0.51
N PRO A 121 -1.45 4.45 0.55
CA PRO A 121 -0.40 4.27 -0.46
C PRO A 121 -0.97 4.06 -1.87
N GLU A 122 -2.08 3.32 -2.02
CA GLU A 122 -2.71 3.11 -3.33
C GLU A 122 -3.16 4.43 -3.96
N THR A 123 -3.86 5.29 -3.21
CA THR A 123 -4.33 6.58 -3.74
C THR A 123 -3.16 7.49 -4.09
N SER A 124 -2.10 7.52 -3.28
CA SER A 124 -0.95 8.38 -3.56
C SER A 124 -0.17 7.92 -4.79
N VAL A 125 -0.02 6.61 -5.00
CA VAL A 125 0.54 6.05 -6.25
C VAL A 125 -0.38 6.39 -7.43
N ALA A 126 -1.69 6.13 -7.32
CA ALA A 126 -2.67 6.43 -8.36
C ALA A 126 -2.61 7.89 -8.81
N ALA A 127 -2.62 8.83 -7.85
CA ALA A 127 -2.55 10.26 -8.13
C ALA A 127 -1.19 10.69 -8.71
N SER A 128 -0.08 10.07 -8.28
CA SER A 128 1.28 10.38 -8.74
C SER A 128 1.51 10.02 -10.20
N ILE A 129 0.93 8.91 -10.68
CA ILE A 129 1.09 8.46 -12.07
C ILE A 129 -0.14 8.77 -12.95
N GLY A 130 -1.22 9.35 -12.38
CA GLY A 130 -2.39 9.83 -13.12
C GLY A 130 -3.34 8.72 -13.57
N VAL A 131 -3.41 7.61 -12.83
CA VAL A 131 -4.34 6.50 -13.10
C VAL A 131 -5.38 6.38 -11.97
N LYS A 132 -6.45 5.65 -12.20
CA LYS A 132 -7.41 5.24 -11.16
C LYS A 132 -7.11 3.81 -10.71
N LEU A 133 -7.19 3.55 -9.41
CA LEU A 133 -7.03 2.23 -8.80
C LEU A 133 -8.29 1.85 -8.00
N SER A 134 -8.31 0.67 -7.42
CA SER A 134 -9.48 0.10 -6.74
C SER A 134 -10.67 -0.08 -7.69
N GLY A 135 -11.86 0.39 -7.35
CA GLY A 135 -13.07 0.29 -8.17
C GLY A 135 -13.78 -1.06 -8.12
N PRO A 136 -14.92 -1.18 -8.82
CA PRO A 136 -15.70 -2.40 -8.86
C PRO A 136 -14.90 -3.57 -9.41
N ARG A 137 -15.00 -4.74 -8.77
CA ARG A 137 -14.25 -5.94 -9.13
C ARG A 137 -15.06 -7.21 -8.84
N ILE A 138 -14.65 -8.32 -9.44
CA ILE A 138 -15.27 -9.63 -9.18
C ILE A 138 -14.29 -10.43 -8.31
N TYR A 139 -14.75 -10.82 -7.12
CA TYR A 139 -14.02 -11.69 -6.18
C TYR A 139 -14.82 -12.98 -6.03
N GLU A 140 -14.23 -14.13 -6.40
CA GLU A 140 -14.90 -15.45 -6.30
C GLU A 140 -16.33 -15.46 -6.88
N GLY A 141 -16.54 -14.77 -8.00
CA GLY A 141 -17.86 -14.66 -8.65
C GLY A 141 -18.80 -13.62 -8.03
N VAL A 142 -18.40 -12.95 -6.94
CA VAL A 142 -19.19 -11.87 -6.31
C VAL A 142 -18.65 -10.52 -6.77
N LYS A 143 -19.53 -9.69 -7.35
CA LYS A 143 -19.18 -8.32 -7.74
C LYS A 143 -19.15 -7.43 -6.49
N THR A 144 -18.00 -6.79 -6.22
CA THR A 144 -17.85 -5.74 -5.21
C THR A 144 -18.02 -4.37 -5.87
N ASN A 145 -18.55 -3.41 -5.13
CA ASN A 145 -18.69 -2.01 -5.57
C ASN A 145 -17.72 -1.11 -4.79
N ASP A 146 -16.43 -1.48 -4.82
CA ASP A 146 -15.41 -0.65 -4.19
C ASP A 146 -15.31 0.71 -4.91
N PRO A 147 -15.11 1.82 -4.20
CA PRO A 147 -14.95 3.13 -4.82
C PRO A 147 -13.64 3.22 -5.60
N TRP A 148 -13.62 4.08 -6.62
CA TRP A 148 -12.41 4.39 -7.35
C TRP A 148 -11.51 5.32 -6.53
N LEU A 149 -10.23 5.00 -6.45
CA LEU A 149 -9.19 5.87 -5.94
C LEU A 149 -8.61 6.69 -7.09
N ASN A 150 -8.56 8.01 -6.95
CA ASN A 150 -8.26 8.96 -8.04
C ASN A 150 -9.19 8.76 -9.25
N ASN A 151 -10.49 8.86 -9.03
CA ASN A 151 -11.53 8.61 -10.06
C ASN A 151 -11.35 9.46 -11.33
N ASP A 152 -10.72 10.62 -11.25
CA ASP A 152 -10.42 11.49 -12.39
C ASP A 152 -9.24 10.97 -13.24
N GLY A 153 -8.54 9.93 -12.79
CA GLY A 153 -7.46 9.27 -13.49
C GLY A 153 -7.97 8.35 -14.60
N ARG A 154 -7.11 8.08 -15.59
CA ARG A 154 -7.40 7.08 -16.63
C ARG A 154 -7.24 5.66 -16.12
N ASP A 155 -7.74 4.69 -16.85
CA ASP A 155 -7.45 3.28 -16.58
C ASP A 155 -5.94 3.01 -16.72
N PRO A 156 -5.33 2.21 -15.82
CA PRO A 156 -3.93 1.84 -15.93
C PRO A 156 -3.70 0.87 -17.10
N THR A 157 -2.55 0.96 -17.69
CA THR A 157 -2.07 0.09 -18.77
C THR A 157 -0.77 -0.60 -18.36
N GLY A 158 -0.30 -1.59 -19.13
CA GLY A 158 0.97 -2.25 -18.86
C GLY A 158 2.17 -1.28 -18.80
N SER A 159 2.14 -0.17 -19.54
CA SER A 159 3.20 0.86 -19.47
C SER A 159 3.23 1.61 -18.13
N ASP A 160 2.12 1.66 -17.41
CA ASP A 160 2.05 2.31 -16.11
C ASP A 160 2.75 1.53 -15.00
N LEU A 161 2.96 0.23 -15.21
CA LEU A 161 3.80 -0.57 -14.32
C LEU A 161 5.24 -0.04 -14.27
N PHE A 162 5.80 0.35 -15.41
CA PHE A 162 7.13 0.99 -15.45
C PHE A 162 7.13 2.36 -14.74
N SER A 163 6.04 3.11 -14.84
CA SER A 163 5.89 4.37 -14.11
C SER A 163 5.79 4.15 -12.59
N GLY A 164 5.04 3.14 -12.18
CA GLY A 164 4.95 2.69 -10.78
C GLY A 164 6.31 2.23 -10.24
N LEU A 165 7.04 1.40 -10.98
CA LEU A 165 8.37 0.94 -10.61
C LEU A 165 9.37 2.11 -10.49
N LYS A 166 9.38 3.06 -11.43
CA LYS A 166 10.22 4.27 -11.33
C LYS A 166 9.85 5.13 -10.10
N LEU A 167 8.57 5.20 -9.76
CA LEU A 167 8.12 5.90 -8.56
C LEU A 167 8.61 5.15 -7.29
N PHE A 168 8.55 3.83 -7.28
CA PHE A 168 9.06 2.98 -6.21
C PHE A 168 10.59 3.11 -6.06
N ASP A 169 11.35 3.12 -7.14
CA ASP A 169 12.80 3.35 -7.10
C ASP A 169 13.14 4.69 -6.44
N ARG A 170 12.42 5.76 -6.82
CA ARG A 170 12.59 7.08 -6.18
C ARG A 170 12.25 7.02 -4.69
N PHE A 171 11.23 6.25 -4.32
CA PHE A 171 10.85 6.03 -2.93
C PHE A 171 11.98 5.37 -2.15
N LEU A 172 12.58 4.31 -2.70
CA LEU A 172 13.70 3.63 -2.06
C LEU A 172 14.92 4.56 -1.88
N TRP A 173 15.24 5.36 -2.88
CA TRP A 173 16.32 6.36 -2.76
C TRP A 173 16.01 7.42 -1.70
N ALA A 174 14.78 7.91 -1.63
CA ALA A 174 14.37 8.91 -0.64
C ALA A 174 14.46 8.35 0.79
N ILE A 175 13.98 7.12 1.04
CA ILE A 175 14.05 6.52 2.37
C ILE A 175 15.49 6.19 2.77
N THR A 176 16.31 5.72 1.83
CA THR A 176 17.73 5.47 2.06
C THR A 176 18.46 6.76 2.44
N PHE A 177 18.19 7.85 1.72
CA PHE A 177 18.77 9.15 2.03
C PHE A 177 18.36 9.65 3.43
N LEU A 178 17.09 9.50 3.81
CA LEU A 178 16.59 9.88 5.14
C LEU A 178 17.29 9.06 6.24
N LEU A 179 17.45 7.76 6.06
CA LEU A 179 18.13 6.90 7.03
C LEU A 179 19.60 7.26 7.18
N LEU A 180 20.30 7.56 6.08
CA LEU A 180 21.69 8.04 6.11
C LEU A 180 21.81 9.38 6.84
N LEU A 181 20.90 10.31 6.58
CA LEU A 181 20.88 11.61 7.26
C LEU A 181 20.67 11.44 8.77
N CYS A 182 19.69 10.62 9.18
CA CYS A 182 19.46 10.30 10.59
C CYS A 182 20.68 9.66 11.24
N SER A 183 21.36 8.75 10.54
CA SER A 183 22.59 8.12 11.03
C SER A 183 23.69 9.15 11.27
N ILE A 184 23.93 10.06 10.33
CA ILE A 184 24.95 11.11 10.48
C ILE A 184 24.63 12.01 11.69
N ILE A 185 23.37 12.43 11.83
CA ILE A 185 22.96 13.30 12.95
C ILE A 185 23.14 12.60 14.30
N SER A 186 22.95 11.29 14.36
CA SER A 186 23.12 10.52 15.61
C SER A 186 24.58 10.33 16.03
N PHE A 187 25.54 10.61 15.14
CA PHE A 187 26.99 10.55 15.40
C PHE A 187 27.59 11.93 15.75
N LEU A 188 26.83 13.02 15.61
CA LEU A 188 27.21 14.37 15.97
C LEU A 188 26.72 14.73 17.38
#